data_24ba3aaa22779856d5ae1df4fcac521a
#
_entry.id   24ba3aaa22779856d5ae1df4fcac521a
#
_cell.length_a   1.000
_cell.length_b   1.000
_cell.length_c   1.000
_cell.angle_alpha   90.00
_cell.angle_beta   90.00
_cell.angle_gamma   90.00
#
_symmetry.space_group_name_H-M   'P 1'
#
loop_
_entity.id
_entity.type
_entity.pdbx_description
1 polymer ?
#
loop_
_entity_poly.entity_id
_entity_poly.type
_entity_poly.pdbx_seq_one_letter_code
_entity_poly.pdbx_strand_id
1 'polypeptide(L)'
;VLSASKKFIGQLIAAGIIIKFGGIQITNMHGFLGIYEIPHIASIVLSIFTIIVITNSFNLIDGVDGLAGSLGLLTTLVFGAYFFYAGQLTYAVMAFALAGSTIGFLLYNFSPAKIFMGDTGSLLLGLINSILVIKFINVAGNPVSNLPIAAAPAIGFSILMIPLFDTLRVFGLRILDRRSPFSPDRTHVHHFLLDLGLNHRMVTITCVAVNIIFIAMAYFLRNLGTTTVIGILLVSAFIFIGVIYYSRPRSKSIVDQNISNADVIKSHKILKLASETVEAE
;
A
#
# COMPACT_ATOMS: atom_id res chain seq x y z
N VAL A 1 16.35 10.75 11.80
CA VAL A 1 15.07 10.53 11.09
C VAL A 1 14.59 11.88 10.53
N LEU A 2 14.30 11.97 9.23
CA LEU A 2 13.79 13.19 8.61
C LEU A 2 12.33 13.43 9.05
N SER A 3 11.95 14.70 9.30
CA SER A 3 10.56 15.05 9.59
C SER A 3 9.66 14.81 8.36
N ALA A 4 8.36 14.55 8.60
CA ALA A 4 7.39 14.30 7.53
C ALA A 4 7.34 15.44 6.50
N SER A 5 7.45 16.70 6.94
CA SER A 5 7.47 17.87 6.06
C SER A 5 8.70 17.87 5.14
N LYS A 6 9.89 17.51 5.63
CA LYS A 6 11.10 17.44 4.81
C LYS A 6 11.02 16.32 3.78
N LYS A 7 10.46 15.15 4.14
CA LYS A 7 10.19 14.05 3.21
C LYS A 7 9.22 14.50 2.11
N PHE A 8 8.14 15.17 2.47
CA PHE A 8 7.13 15.66 1.52
C PHE A 8 7.71 16.67 0.53
N ILE A 9 8.53 17.63 0.99
CA ILE A 9 9.20 18.60 0.11
C ILE A 9 10.14 17.87 -0.86
N GLY A 10 10.93 16.90 -0.38
CA GLY A 10 11.80 16.10 -1.23
C GLY A 10 11.02 15.32 -2.31
N GLN A 11 9.88 14.73 -1.95
CA GLN A 11 8.99 14.04 -2.90
C GLN A 11 8.40 15.00 -3.94
N LEU A 12 8.02 16.21 -3.53
CA LEU A 12 7.48 17.22 -4.44
C LEU A 12 8.52 17.68 -5.46
N ILE A 13 9.77 17.90 -5.02
CA ILE A 13 10.89 18.25 -5.91
C ILE A 13 11.16 17.11 -6.89
N ALA A 14 11.24 15.86 -6.39
CA ALA A 14 11.46 14.69 -7.24
C ALA A 14 10.34 14.52 -8.28
N ALA A 15 9.08 14.66 -7.88
CA ALA A 15 7.93 14.60 -8.79
C ALA A 15 8.00 15.71 -9.86
N GLY A 16 8.35 16.94 -9.48
CA GLY A 16 8.54 18.04 -10.41
C GLY A 16 9.65 17.78 -11.45
N ILE A 17 10.78 17.22 -11.02
CA ILE A 17 11.88 16.83 -11.90
C ILE A 17 11.44 15.73 -12.88
N ILE A 18 10.78 14.69 -12.38
CA ILE A 18 10.31 13.56 -13.18
C ILE A 18 9.29 14.02 -14.24
N ILE A 19 8.39 14.90 -13.89
CA ILE A 19 7.39 15.43 -14.82
C ILE A 19 8.06 16.34 -15.85
N LYS A 20 8.86 17.32 -15.40
CA LYS A 20 9.42 18.34 -16.28
C LYS A 20 10.51 17.80 -17.22
N PHE A 21 11.40 16.98 -16.72
CA PHE A 21 12.56 16.48 -17.49
C PHE A 21 12.34 15.04 -17.99
N GLY A 22 11.58 14.22 -17.27
CA GLY A 22 11.26 12.85 -17.66
C GLY A 22 10.03 12.74 -18.57
N GLY A 23 9.19 13.78 -18.64
CA GLY A 23 7.94 13.73 -19.42
C GLY A 23 6.94 12.70 -18.87
N ILE A 24 7.07 12.33 -17.60
CA ILE A 24 6.22 11.31 -16.95
C ILE A 24 4.99 11.99 -16.34
N GLN A 25 3.92 12.05 -17.11
CA GLN A 25 2.66 12.65 -16.67
C GLN A 25 1.45 11.89 -17.23
N ILE A 26 0.36 11.88 -16.51
CA ILE A 26 -0.93 11.31 -16.97
C ILE A 26 -1.60 12.33 -17.87
N THR A 27 -1.72 12.05 -19.16
CA THR A 27 -2.31 12.97 -20.14
C THR A 27 -3.73 12.59 -20.52
N ASN A 28 -4.10 11.32 -20.30
CA ASN A 28 -5.41 10.78 -20.67
C ASN A 28 -5.93 9.86 -19.56
N MET A 29 -7.22 10.00 -19.22
CA MET A 29 -7.91 9.19 -18.22
C MET A 29 -8.56 7.94 -18.82
N HIS A 30 -8.47 7.75 -20.14
CA HIS A 30 -8.99 6.60 -20.89
C HIS A 30 -10.43 6.22 -20.51
N GLY A 31 -11.31 7.23 -20.46
CA GLY A 31 -12.74 7.06 -20.16
C GLY A 31 -13.10 6.91 -18.69
N PHE A 32 -12.16 7.14 -17.77
CA PHE A 32 -12.50 7.19 -16.34
C PHE A 32 -13.46 8.35 -16.06
N LEU A 33 -14.65 8.05 -15.50
CA LEU A 33 -15.76 8.98 -15.32
C LEU A 33 -16.16 9.74 -16.60
N GLY A 34 -15.94 9.13 -17.76
CA GLY A 34 -16.21 9.75 -19.07
C GLY A 34 -15.14 10.76 -19.52
N ILE A 35 -14.07 10.93 -18.74
CA ILE A 35 -12.98 11.85 -19.07
C ILE A 35 -11.91 11.11 -19.89
N TYR A 36 -11.49 11.69 -20.97
CA TYR A 36 -10.39 11.20 -21.82
C TYR A 36 -9.16 12.11 -21.64
N GLU A 37 -9.01 13.10 -22.47
CA GLU A 37 -7.91 14.06 -22.36
C GLU A 37 -8.12 15.04 -21.23
N ILE A 38 -7.06 15.39 -20.53
CA ILE A 38 -7.10 16.36 -19.44
C ILE A 38 -6.20 17.57 -19.76
N PRO A 39 -6.62 18.78 -19.34
CA PRO A 39 -5.81 19.99 -19.51
C PRO A 39 -4.42 19.84 -18.91
N HIS A 40 -3.42 20.46 -19.50
CA HIS A 40 -2.02 20.31 -19.11
C HIS A 40 -1.76 20.57 -17.61
N ILE A 41 -2.38 21.61 -17.04
CA ILE A 41 -2.24 21.92 -15.60
C ILE A 41 -2.82 20.78 -14.75
N ALA A 42 -4.01 20.28 -15.10
CA ALA A 42 -4.63 19.15 -14.39
C ALA A 42 -3.79 17.87 -14.52
N SER A 43 -3.19 17.62 -15.68
CA SER A 43 -2.24 16.52 -15.91
C SER A 43 -1.05 16.60 -14.95
N ILE A 44 -0.43 17.77 -14.80
CA ILE A 44 0.69 17.99 -13.86
C ILE A 44 0.25 17.72 -12.42
N VAL A 45 -0.86 18.33 -11.99
CA VAL A 45 -1.36 18.20 -10.61
C VAL A 45 -1.71 16.75 -10.29
N LEU A 46 -2.42 16.05 -11.19
CA LEU A 46 -2.78 14.65 -11.03
C LEU A 46 -1.53 13.76 -10.98
N SER A 47 -0.52 14.04 -11.81
CA SER A 47 0.72 13.27 -11.84
C SER A 47 1.54 13.46 -10.58
N ILE A 48 1.67 14.70 -10.06
CA ILE A 48 2.32 14.98 -8.77
C ILE A 48 1.60 14.23 -7.65
N PHE A 49 0.27 14.33 -7.60
CA PHE A 49 -0.55 13.62 -6.61
C PHE A 49 -0.31 12.11 -6.68
N THR A 50 -0.35 11.52 -7.87
CA THR A 50 -0.13 10.08 -8.10
C THR A 50 1.26 9.65 -7.61
N ILE A 51 2.32 10.39 -7.96
CA ILE A 51 3.69 10.10 -7.55
C ILE A 51 3.81 10.14 -6.03
N ILE A 52 3.29 11.19 -5.39
CA ILE A 52 3.37 11.35 -3.94
C ILE A 52 2.59 10.25 -3.21
N VAL A 53 1.35 9.95 -3.66
CA VAL A 53 0.52 8.93 -3.02
C VAL A 53 1.16 7.55 -3.12
N ILE A 54 1.64 7.14 -4.31
CA ILE A 54 2.27 5.83 -4.49
C ILE A 54 3.57 5.74 -3.71
N THR A 55 4.39 6.79 -3.70
CA THR A 55 5.64 6.82 -2.93
C THR A 55 5.38 6.64 -1.43
N ASN A 56 4.37 7.33 -0.90
CA ASN A 56 3.99 7.17 0.50
C ASN A 56 3.31 5.82 0.77
N SER A 57 2.58 5.24 -0.19
CA SER A 57 1.93 3.95 -0.03
C SER A 57 2.93 2.83 0.22
N PHE A 58 4.05 2.80 -0.50
CA PHE A 58 5.13 1.84 -0.25
C PHE A 58 5.87 2.10 1.07
N ASN A 59 5.99 3.35 1.49
CA ASN A 59 6.59 3.67 2.78
C ASN A 59 5.68 3.28 3.95
N LEU A 60 4.36 3.47 3.83
CA LEU A 60 3.41 3.14 4.90
C LEU A 60 3.15 1.63 5.03
N ILE A 61 3.30 0.85 3.95
CA ILE A 61 3.10 -0.61 3.99
C ILE A 61 4.35 -1.36 4.47
N ASP A 62 5.51 -0.70 4.61
CA ASP A 62 6.77 -1.26 5.09
C ASP A 62 6.79 -1.46 6.62
N GLY A 63 5.70 -1.98 7.18
CA GLY A 63 5.53 -2.27 8.60
C GLY A 63 5.63 -3.75 8.97
N VAL A 64 5.81 -4.65 7.99
CA VAL A 64 5.87 -6.10 8.17
C VAL A 64 6.99 -6.68 7.32
N ASP A 65 7.76 -7.62 7.90
CA ASP A 65 8.88 -8.27 7.24
C ASP A 65 8.53 -8.80 5.85
N GLY A 66 9.27 -8.36 4.84
CA GLY A 66 9.11 -8.78 3.46
C GLY A 66 7.91 -8.21 2.71
N LEU A 67 6.99 -7.50 3.35
CA LEU A 67 5.73 -7.08 2.74
C LEU A 67 5.93 -6.06 1.62
N ALA A 68 6.56 -4.93 1.90
CA ALA A 68 6.82 -3.89 0.90
C ALA A 68 7.72 -4.41 -0.23
N GLY A 69 8.76 -5.17 0.11
CA GLY A 69 9.64 -5.80 -0.87
C GLY A 69 8.90 -6.79 -1.78
N SER A 70 8.06 -7.67 -1.22
CA SER A 70 7.32 -8.67 -2.01
C SER A 70 6.28 -8.04 -2.93
N LEU A 71 5.54 -7.03 -2.46
CA LEU A 71 4.61 -6.27 -3.31
C LEU A 71 5.36 -5.48 -4.38
N GLY A 72 6.49 -4.84 -4.02
CA GLY A 72 7.34 -4.15 -4.98
C GLY A 72 7.93 -5.08 -6.04
N LEU A 73 8.35 -6.27 -5.67
CA LEU A 73 8.80 -7.31 -6.60
C LEU A 73 7.69 -7.71 -7.57
N LEU A 74 6.49 -8.02 -7.04
CA LEU A 74 5.32 -8.36 -7.87
C LEU A 74 5.03 -7.26 -8.90
N THR A 75 4.92 -6.01 -8.43
CA THR A 75 4.55 -4.87 -9.29
C THR A 75 5.59 -4.60 -10.37
N THR A 76 6.89 -4.64 -10.00
CA THR A 76 7.98 -4.41 -10.96
C THR A 76 8.12 -5.54 -11.97
N LEU A 77 7.87 -6.80 -11.59
CA LEU A 77 7.84 -7.92 -12.53
C LEU A 77 6.68 -7.79 -13.53
N VAL A 78 5.49 -7.41 -13.07
CA VAL A 78 4.33 -7.22 -13.95
C VAL A 78 4.57 -6.07 -14.93
N PHE A 79 5.03 -4.90 -14.44
CA PHE A 79 5.35 -3.77 -15.33
C PHE A 79 6.53 -4.09 -16.26
N GLY A 80 7.57 -4.74 -15.76
CA GLY A 80 8.73 -5.14 -16.54
C GLY A 80 8.36 -6.05 -17.70
N ALA A 81 7.56 -7.08 -17.44
CA ALA A 81 7.03 -7.98 -18.47
C ALA A 81 6.19 -7.22 -19.50
N TYR A 82 5.25 -6.38 -19.04
CA TYR A 82 4.46 -5.56 -19.95
C TYR A 82 5.35 -4.68 -20.86
N PHE A 83 6.28 -3.92 -20.29
CA PHE A 83 7.13 -3.02 -21.07
C PHE A 83 8.06 -3.76 -22.03
N PHE A 84 8.52 -4.94 -21.64
CA PHE A 84 9.33 -5.78 -22.53
C PHE A 84 8.54 -6.18 -23.78
N TYR A 85 7.32 -6.71 -23.62
CA TYR A 85 6.48 -7.11 -24.74
C TYR A 85 5.92 -5.90 -25.53
N ALA A 86 5.72 -4.76 -24.87
CA ALA A 86 5.31 -3.52 -25.53
C ALA A 86 6.47 -2.81 -26.28
N GLY A 87 7.70 -3.35 -26.26
CA GLY A 87 8.87 -2.76 -26.93
C GLY A 87 9.45 -1.53 -26.22
N GLN A 88 9.06 -1.27 -24.97
CA GLN A 88 9.52 -0.13 -24.16
C GLN A 88 10.74 -0.54 -23.31
N LEU A 89 11.86 -0.86 -23.96
CA LEU A 89 13.01 -1.50 -23.32
C LEU A 89 13.59 -0.71 -22.14
N THR A 90 13.63 0.63 -22.22
CA THR A 90 14.16 1.47 -21.13
C THR A 90 13.38 1.24 -19.82
N TYR A 91 12.05 1.18 -19.90
CA TYR A 91 11.20 0.94 -18.71
C TYR A 91 11.21 -0.52 -18.28
N ALA A 92 11.36 -1.45 -19.22
CA ALA A 92 11.55 -2.87 -18.90
C ALA A 92 12.86 -3.08 -18.11
N VAL A 93 13.98 -2.51 -18.56
CA VAL A 93 15.28 -2.59 -17.87
C VAL A 93 15.18 -1.95 -16.48
N MET A 94 14.57 -0.78 -16.35
CA MET A 94 14.38 -0.11 -15.06
C MET A 94 13.56 -1.00 -14.09
N ALA A 95 12.47 -1.59 -14.57
CA ALA A 95 11.61 -2.44 -13.75
C ALA A 95 12.33 -3.75 -13.34
N PHE A 96 13.02 -4.43 -14.26
CA PHE A 96 13.74 -5.66 -13.95
C PHE A 96 15.01 -5.42 -13.10
N ALA A 97 15.69 -4.28 -13.25
CA ALA A 97 16.79 -3.90 -12.37
C ALA A 97 16.32 -3.73 -10.92
N LEU A 98 15.18 -3.04 -10.73
CA LEU A 98 14.57 -2.91 -9.41
C LEU A 98 14.08 -4.26 -8.88
N ALA A 99 13.46 -5.09 -9.71
CA ALA A 99 13.04 -6.44 -9.33
C ALA A 99 14.22 -7.29 -8.86
N GLY A 100 15.34 -7.31 -9.61
CA GLY A 100 16.55 -8.04 -9.26
C GLY A 100 17.16 -7.58 -7.94
N SER A 101 17.27 -6.26 -7.72
CA SER A 101 17.75 -5.71 -6.45
C SER A 101 16.81 -6.05 -5.29
N THR A 102 15.50 -6.03 -5.53
CA THR A 102 14.49 -6.39 -4.52
C THR A 102 14.53 -7.88 -4.18
N ILE A 103 14.81 -8.77 -5.14
CA ILE A 103 15.04 -10.20 -4.87
C ILE A 103 16.25 -10.36 -3.92
N GLY A 104 17.39 -9.72 -4.23
CA GLY A 104 18.57 -9.76 -3.38
C GLY A 104 18.28 -9.25 -1.96
N PHE A 105 17.51 -8.16 -1.84
CA PHE A 105 17.08 -7.63 -0.54
C PHE A 105 16.17 -8.62 0.22
N LEU A 106 15.19 -9.24 -0.45
CA LEU A 106 14.24 -10.16 0.15
C LEU A 106 14.88 -11.43 0.72
N LEU A 107 16.05 -11.85 0.22
CA LEU A 107 16.81 -12.98 0.82
C LEU A 107 17.14 -12.72 2.31
N TYR A 108 17.21 -11.46 2.71
CA TYR A 108 17.54 -11.06 4.09
C TYR A 108 16.38 -10.36 4.82
N ASN A 109 15.40 -9.85 4.10
CA ASN A 109 14.24 -9.13 4.68
C ASN A 109 13.00 -10.00 4.82
N PHE A 110 12.90 -11.16 4.10
CA PHE A 110 11.76 -12.06 4.28
C PHE A 110 11.78 -12.68 5.68
N SER A 111 10.59 -12.78 6.28
CA SER A 111 10.44 -13.14 7.71
C SER A 111 11.08 -14.51 8.09
N PRO A 112 11.89 -14.54 9.17
CA PRO A 112 12.28 -13.46 10.09
C PRO A 112 13.35 -12.54 9.47
N ALA A 113 13.07 -11.23 9.46
CA ALA A 113 13.94 -10.26 8.79
C ALA A 113 15.29 -10.09 9.53
N LYS A 114 16.39 -10.10 8.74
CA LYS A 114 17.74 -9.78 9.23
C LYS A 114 18.16 -8.34 8.92
N ILE A 115 17.51 -7.71 7.93
CA ILE A 115 17.71 -6.30 7.55
C ILE A 115 16.35 -5.65 7.30
N PHE A 116 16.26 -4.34 7.45
CA PHE A 116 15.05 -3.56 7.21
C PHE A 116 15.23 -2.64 6.00
N MET A 117 14.11 -2.35 5.28
CA MET A 117 14.14 -1.53 4.07
C MET A 117 14.40 -0.04 4.40
N GLY A 118 13.76 0.44 5.45
CA GLY A 118 13.82 1.84 5.86
C GLY A 118 13.23 2.81 4.82
N ASP A 119 13.19 4.09 5.19
CA ASP A 119 12.60 5.13 4.35
C ASP A 119 13.24 5.25 2.96
N THR A 120 14.56 5.09 2.86
CA THR A 120 15.26 5.24 1.58
C THR A 120 14.83 4.17 0.58
N GLY A 121 14.75 2.91 1.04
CA GLY A 121 14.36 1.80 0.16
C GLY A 121 12.89 1.86 -0.23
N SER A 122 12.00 2.07 0.75
CA SER A 122 10.55 2.10 0.51
C SER A 122 10.11 3.31 -0.33
N LEU A 123 10.70 4.49 -0.11
CA LEU A 123 10.43 5.67 -0.94
C LEU A 123 10.95 5.50 -2.36
N LEU A 124 12.14 4.91 -2.55
CA LEU A 124 12.69 4.62 -3.88
C LEU A 124 11.81 3.60 -4.62
N LEU A 125 11.41 2.53 -3.93
CA LEU A 125 10.51 1.51 -4.47
C LEU A 125 9.18 2.12 -4.94
N GLY A 126 8.57 2.98 -4.12
CA GLY A 126 7.35 3.68 -4.46
C GLY A 126 7.52 4.68 -5.60
N LEU A 127 8.62 5.44 -5.61
CA LEU A 127 8.91 6.41 -6.68
C LEU A 127 9.05 5.74 -8.04
N ILE A 128 9.81 4.65 -8.14
CA ILE A 128 9.97 3.91 -9.41
C ILE A 128 8.64 3.28 -9.83
N ASN A 129 7.87 2.69 -8.91
CA ASN A 129 6.54 2.15 -9.24
C ASN A 129 5.57 3.25 -9.72
N SER A 130 5.66 4.47 -9.21
CA SER A 130 4.85 5.59 -9.70
C SER A 130 5.20 5.98 -11.15
N ILE A 131 6.49 5.98 -11.50
CA ILE A 131 6.95 6.20 -12.88
C ILE A 131 6.42 5.09 -13.80
N LEU A 132 6.57 3.84 -13.37
CA LEU A 132 6.16 2.67 -14.16
C LEU A 132 4.65 2.66 -14.41
N VAL A 133 3.81 2.94 -13.39
CA VAL A 133 2.35 2.94 -13.58
C VAL A 133 1.87 4.09 -14.47
N ILE A 134 2.43 5.31 -14.31
CA ILE A 134 2.06 6.44 -15.18
C ILE A 134 2.44 6.13 -16.63
N LYS A 135 3.64 5.60 -16.85
CA LYS A 135 4.06 5.19 -18.20
C LYS A 135 3.23 4.04 -18.74
N PHE A 136 2.87 3.08 -17.89
CA PHE A 136 1.99 1.97 -18.26
C PHE A 136 0.62 2.48 -18.74
N ILE A 137 -0.02 3.39 -18.00
CA ILE A 137 -1.32 3.96 -18.38
C ILE A 137 -1.23 4.62 -19.77
N ASN A 138 -0.19 5.41 -20.01
CA ASN A 138 -0.03 6.11 -21.28
C ASN A 138 0.26 5.17 -22.46
N VAL A 139 1.07 4.12 -22.25
CA VAL A 139 1.44 3.17 -23.31
C VAL A 139 0.32 2.16 -23.54
N ALA A 140 -0.21 1.55 -22.49
CA ALA A 140 -1.23 0.52 -22.58
C ALA A 140 -2.58 1.09 -23.05
N GLY A 141 -2.91 2.30 -22.64
CA GLY A 141 -4.15 2.96 -23.05
C GLY A 141 -4.11 3.52 -24.47
N ASN A 142 -2.93 3.60 -25.10
CA ASN A 142 -2.82 4.05 -26.49
C ASN A 142 -3.12 2.91 -27.46
N PRO A 143 -4.18 3.02 -28.30
CA PRO A 143 -4.55 1.96 -29.23
C PRO A 143 -3.50 1.69 -30.33
N VAL A 144 -2.57 2.61 -30.57
CA VAL A 144 -1.48 2.46 -31.56
C VAL A 144 -0.24 1.79 -30.96
N SER A 145 -0.22 1.51 -29.65
CA SER A 145 0.92 0.82 -29.02
C SER A 145 1.01 -0.64 -29.49
N ASN A 146 2.21 -1.23 -29.36
CA ASN A 146 2.41 -2.65 -29.72
C ASN A 146 1.60 -3.62 -28.86
N LEU A 147 1.19 -3.21 -27.66
CA LEU A 147 0.40 -4.03 -26.73
C LEU A 147 -0.65 -3.17 -26.03
N PRO A 148 -1.72 -2.76 -26.73
CA PRO A 148 -2.78 -1.97 -26.12
C PRO A 148 -3.63 -2.83 -25.17
N ILE A 149 -4.01 -2.25 -24.03
CA ILE A 149 -4.85 -2.92 -23.04
C ILE A 149 -6.03 -2.01 -22.68
N ALA A 150 -7.25 -2.54 -22.84
CA ALA A 150 -8.44 -1.83 -22.42
C ALA A 150 -8.43 -1.55 -20.91
N ALA A 151 -9.04 -0.43 -20.51
CA ALA A 151 -9.08 0.01 -19.11
C ALA A 151 -7.69 0.09 -18.42
N ALA A 152 -6.65 0.55 -19.15
CA ALA A 152 -5.28 0.66 -18.64
C ALA A 152 -5.17 1.34 -17.27
N PRO A 153 -5.88 2.46 -16.95
CA PRO A 153 -5.86 3.03 -15.61
C PRO A 153 -6.34 2.08 -14.52
N ALA A 154 -7.38 1.28 -14.79
CA ALA A 154 -7.90 0.31 -13.83
C ALA A 154 -6.92 -0.84 -13.58
N ILE A 155 -6.24 -1.30 -14.62
CA ILE A 155 -5.20 -2.33 -14.49
C ILE A 155 -3.98 -1.77 -13.76
N GLY A 156 -3.52 -0.55 -14.09
CA GLY A 156 -2.46 0.12 -13.36
C GLY A 156 -2.77 0.29 -11.87
N PHE A 157 -4.02 0.66 -11.55
CA PHE A 157 -4.51 0.73 -10.17
C PHE A 157 -4.51 -0.64 -9.49
N SER A 158 -4.95 -1.70 -10.18
CA SER A 158 -4.99 -3.06 -9.62
C SER A 158 -3.61 -3.64 -9.32
N ILE A 159 -2.60 -3.32 -10.13
CA ILE A 159 -1.21 -3.75 -9.90
C ILE A 159 -0.68 -3.19 -8.56
N LEU A 160 -1.09 -1.99 -8.21
CA LEU A 160 -0.72 -1.30 -6.96
C LEU A 160 -1.83 -1.37 -5.89
N MET A 161 -2.80 -2.29 -6.04
CA MET A 161 -4.05 -2.27 -5.28
C MET A 161 -3.83 -2.26 -3.77
N ILE A 162 -3.06 -3.20 -3.24
CA ILE A 162 -2.89 -3.33 -1.79
C ILE A 162 -2.22 -2.09 -1.18
N PRO A 163 -1.03 -1.63 -1.63
CA PRO A 163 -0.40 -0.45 -1.03
C PRO A 163 -1.22 0.82 -1.24
N LEU A 164 -1.79 1.00 -2.44
CA LEU A 164 -2.48 2.24 -2.81
C LEU A 164 -3.84 2.36 -2.12
N PHE A 165 -4.68 1.31 -2.18
CA PHE A 165 -6.00 1.32 -1.58
C PHE A 165 -5.92 1.44 -0.05
N ASP A 166 -5.00 0.71 0.61
CA ASP A 166 -4.84 0.80 2.06
C ASP A 166 -4.47 2.22 2.49
N THR A 167 -3.55 2.87 1.79
CA THR A 167 -3.15 4.25 2.07
C THR A 167 -4.29 5.24 1.83
N LEU A 168 -4.98 5.15 0.68
CA LEU A 168 -6.10 6.04 0.35
C LEU A 168 -7.26 5.89 1.35
N ARG A 169 -7.57 4.66 1.75
CA ARG A 169 -8.59 4.39 2.77
C ARG A 169 -8.22 5.02 4.11
N VAL A 170 -6.99 4.79 4.58
CA VAL A 170 -6.54 5.36 5.86
C VAL A 170 -6.51 6.89 5.82
N PHE A 171 -6.04 7.49 4.72
CA PHE A 171 -6.07 8.93 4.53
C PHE A 171 -7.49 9.47 4.52
N GLY A 172 -8.42 8.81 3.81
CA GLY A 172 -9.83 9.16 3.79
C GLY A 172 -10.46 9.15 5.19
N LEU A 173 -10.24 8.09 5.96
CA LEU A 173 -10.73 7.98 7.34
C LEU A 173 -10.17 9.10 8.24
N ARG A 174 -8.87 9.40 8.15
CA ARG A 174 -8.24 10.47 8.94
C ARG A 174 -8.82 11.84 8.61
N ILE A 175 -9.06 12.13 7.33
CA ILE A 175 -9.69 13.39 6.89
C ILE A 175 -11.10 13.49 7.45
N LEU A 176 -11.89 12.41 7.39
CA LEU A 176 -13.24 12.36 7.98
C LEU A 176 -13.22 12.59 9.49
N ASP A 177 -12.21 12.05 10.18
CA ASP A 177 -11.98 12.25 11.62
C ASP A 177 -11.33 13.61 11.95
N ARG A 178 -11.14 14.49 10.97
CA ARG A 178 -10.45 15.80 11.11
C ARG A 178 -9.02 15.67 11.64
N ARG A 179 -8.32 14.58 11.34
CA ARG A 179 -6.93 14.33 11.70
C ARG A 179 -6.02 14.56 10.49
N SER A 180 -4.73 14.82 10.78
CA SER A 180 -3.73 14.89 9.70
C SER A 180 -3.62 13.55 8.96
N PRO A 181 -3.62 13.53 7.62
CA PRO A 181 -3.39 12.31 6.84
C PRO A 181 -2.07 11.58 7.18
N PHE A 182 -1.08 12.31 7.69
CA PHE A 182 0.25 11.80 8.03
C PHE A 182 0.42 11.42 9.51
N SER A 183 -0.67 11.43 10.31
CA SER A 183 -0.60 11.00 11.71
C SER A 183 -0.36 9.47 11.79
N PRO A 184 0.47 8.97 12.74
CA PRO A 184 0.64 7.54 12.96
C PRO A 184 -0.67 6.90 13.43
N ASP A 185 -1.00 5.72 12.93
CA ASP A 185 -2.07 4.89 13.48
C ASP A 185 -1.90 3.40 13.11
N ARG A 186 -2.73 2.53 13.68
CA ARG A 186 -2.74 1.08 13.48
C ARG A 186 -3.94 0.58 12.64
N THR A 187 -4.43 1.39 11.71
CA THR A 187 -5.60 1.04 10.90
C THR A 187 -5.26 0.41 9.54
N HIS A 188 -3.97 0.21 9.25
CA HIS A 188 -3.52 -0.44 8.02
C HIS A 188 -3.89 -1.93 7.97
N VAL A 189 -4.13 -2.48 6.76
CA VAL A 189 -4.55 -3.87 6.53
C VAL A 189 -3.61 -4.88 7.18
N HIS A 190 -2.30 -4.65 7.11
CA HIS A 190 -1.32 -5.55 7.70
C HIS A 190 -1.45 -5.65 9.23
N HIS A 191 -1.83 -4.57 9.93
CA HIS A 191 -2.13 -4.63 11.35
C HIS A 191 -3.38 -5.49 11.64
N PHE A 192 -4.42 -5.37 10.81
CA PHE A 192 -5.63 -6.19 10.97
C PHE A 192 -5.36 -7.68 10.79
N LEU A 193 -4.47 -8.04 9.85
CA LEU A 193 -4.05 -9.43 9.65
C LEU A 193 -3.20 -9.96 10.81
N LEU A 194 -2.32 -9.12 11.39
CA LEU A 194 -1.58 -9.46 12.61
C LEU A 194 -2.53 -9.66 13.81
N ASP A 195 -3.55 -8.80 13.95
CA ASP A 195 -4.56 -8.93 15.01
C ASP A 195 -5.39 -10.23 14.90
N LEU A 196 -5.50 -10.81 13.69
CA LEU A 196 -6.08 -12.14 13.46
C LEU A 196 -5.15 -13.29 13.89
N GLY A 197 -3.93 -12.98 14.34
CA GLY A 197 -2.95 -13.98 14.75
C GLY A 197 -2.06 -14.51 13.63
N LEU A 198 -2.09 -13.90 12.43
CA LEU A 198 -1.16 -14.25 11.37
C LEU A 198 0.24 -13.74 11.71
N ASN A 199 1.27 -14.55 11.44
CA ASN A 199 2.66 -14.10 11.53
C ASN A 199 3.06 -13.25 10.31
N HIS A 200 4.18 -12.52 10.37
CA HIS A 200 4.65 -11.62 9.30
C HIS A 200 4.71 -12.32 7.94
N ARG A 201 5.19 -13.58 7.89
CA ARG A 201 5.26 -14.35 6.65
C ARG A 201 3.88 -14.59 6.04
N MET A 202 2.89 -14.99 6.85
CA MET A 202 1.53 -15.22 6.38
C MET A 202 0.85 -13.93 5.93
N VAL A 203 1.07 -12.81 6.64
CA VAL A 203 0.58 -11.48 6.22
C VAL A 203 1.11 -11.13 4.84
N THR A 204 2.43 -11.27 4.62
CA THR A 204 3.07 -10.97 3.33
C THR A 204 2.50 -11.84 2.21
N ILE A 205 2.42 -13.17 2.41
CA ILE A 205 1.86 -14.09 1.41
C ILE A 205 0.40 -13.76 1.10
N THR A 206 -0.42 -13.49 2.12
CA THR A 206 -1.83 -13.13 1.95
C THR A 206 -1.98 -11.84 1.12
N CYS A 207 -1.24 -10.79 1.47
CA CYS A 207 -1.31 -9.52 0.73
C CYS A 207 -0.87 -9.67 -0.72
N VAL A 208 0.21 -10.42 -0.99
CA VAL A 208 0.68 -10.69 -2.37
C VAL A 208 -0.36 -11.50 -3.14
N ALA A 209 -0.90 -12.57 -2.55
CA ALA A 209 -1.92 -13.40 -3.19
C ALA A 209 -3.19 -12.60 -3.53
N VAL A 210 -3.67 -11.79 -2.60
CA VAL A 210 -4.83 -10.91 -2.81
C VAL A 210 -4.53 -9.88 -3.90
N ASN A 211 -3.32 -9.29 -3.94
CA ASN A 211 -2.96 -8.36 -5.01
C ASN A 211 -2.96 -9.04 -6.39
N ILE A 212 -2.47 -10.28 -6.49
CA ILE A 212 -2.53 -11.08 -7.73
C ILE A 212 -3.99 -11.32 -8.16
N ILE A 213 -4.89 -11.61 -7.21
CA ILE A 213 -6.33 -11.77 -7.50
C ILE A 213 -6.92 -10.47 -8.06
N PHE A 214 -6.58 -9.30 -7.48
CA PHE A 214 -7.03 -8.01 -8.00
C PHE A 214 -6.50 -7.73 -9.41
N ILE A 215 -5.23 -8.06 -9.72
CA ILE A 215 -4.67 -7.93 -11.06
C ILE A 215 -5.43 -8.82 -12.05
N ALA A 216 -5.64 -10.09 -11.71
CA ALA A 216 -6.39 -11.02 -12.54
C ALA A 216 -7.83 -10.54 -12.77
N MET A 217 -8.52 -10.12 -11.71
CA MET A 217 -9.88 -9.59 -11.80
C MET A 217 -9.96 -8.37 -12.73
N ALA A 218 -9.07 -7.40 -12.60
CA ALA A 218 -9.02 -6.24 -13.49
C ALA A 218 -8.77 -6.63 -14.94
N TYR A 219 -7.87 -7.58 -15.17
CA TYR A 219 -7.54 -8.05 -16.52
C TYR A 219 -8.73 -8.77 -17.18
N PHE A 220 -9.42 -9.65 -16.49
CA PHE A 220 -10.60 -10.34 -17.04
C PHE A 220 -11.78 -9.40 -17.27
N LEU A 221 -11.95 -8.38 -16.44
CA LEU A 221 -13.05 -7.41 -16.53
C LEU A 221 -12.72 -6.19 -17.40
N ARG A 222 -11.52 -6.08 -17.98
CA ARG A 222 -11.03 -4.89 -18.68
C ARG A 222 -11.95 -4.33 -19.77
N ASN A 223 -12.76 -5.19 -20.40
CA ASN A 223 -13.68 -4.79 -21.46
C ASN A 223 -14.93 -4.06 -20.96
N LEU A 224 -15.17 -4.02 -19.64
CA LEU A 224 -16.29 -3.29 -19.03
C LEU A 224 -16.01 -1.77 -18.92
N GLY A 225 -14.82 -1.32 -19.30
CA GLY A 225 -14.41 0.08 -19.23
C GLY A 225 -13.80 0.48 -17.88
N THR A 226 -12.99 1.54 -17.92
CA THR A 226 -12.14 1.97 -16.80
C THR A 226 -12.93 2.25 -15.51
N THR A 227 -14.02 3.01 -15.60
CA THR A 227 -14.82 3.40 -14.43
C THR A 227 -15.47 2.21 -13.75
N THR A 228 -16.08 1.31 -14.54
CA THR A 228 -16.74 0.11 -14.00
C THR A 228 -15.75 -0.81 -13.31
N VAL A 229 -14.59 -1.05 -13.93
CA VAL A 229 -13.56 -1.92 -13.34
C VAL A 229 -13.03 -1.34 -12.06
N ILE A 230 -12.69 -0.04 -11.99
CA ILE A 230 -12.27 0.62 -10.75
C ILE A 230 -13.35 0.50 -9.68
N GLY A 231 -14.62 0.72 -10.03
CA GLY A 231 -15.74 0.57 -9.08
C GLY A 231 -15.81 -0.85 -8.48
N ILE A 232 -15.71 -1.89 -9.33
CA ILE A 232 -15.70 -3.28 -8.87
C ILE A 232 -14.50 -3.56 -7.96
N LEU A 233 -13.30 -3.10 -8.34
CA LEU A 233 -12.09 -3.25 -7.53
C LEU A 233 -12.24 -2.62 -6.16
N LEU A 234 -12.75 -1.38 -6.09
CA LEU A 234 -12.95 -0.67 -4.82
C LEU A 234 -13.98 -1.39 -3.94
N VAL A 235 -15.12 -1.79 -4.48
CA VAL A 235 -16.15 -2.54 -3.72
C VAL A 235 -15.57 -3.85 -3.20
N SER A 236 -14.87 -4.61 -4.04
CA SER A 236 -14.23 -5.87 -3.63
C SER A 236 -13.18 -5.66 -2.53
N ALA A 237 -12.41 -4.58 -2.60
CA ALA A 237 -11.42 -4.24 -1.57
C ALA A 237 -12.08 -3.83 -0.24
N PHE A 238 -13.17 -3.07 -0.29
CA PHE A 238 -13.93 -2.75 0.93
C PHE A 238 -14.55 -4.00 1.55
N ILE A 239 -15.07 -4.94 0.74
CA ILE A 239 -15.56 -6.23 1.23
C ILE A 239 -14.43 -7.01 1.89
N PHE A 240 -13.27 -7.13 1.23
CA PHE A 240 -12.10 -7.81 1.77
C PHE A 240 -11.68 -7.26 3.13
N ILE A 241 -11.53 -5.94 3.25
CA ILE A 241 -11.19 -5.30 4.52
C ILE A 241 -12.31 -5.47 5.56
N GLY A 242 -13.57 -5.36 5.14
CA GLY A 242 -14.71 -5.57 6.02
C GLY A 242 -14.70 -6.97 6.63
N VAL A 243 -14.48 -8.00 5.81
CA VAL A 243 -14.37 -9.39 6.29
C VAL A 243 -13.23 -9.52 7.32
N ILE A 244 -12.04 -9.01 7.03
CA ILE A 244 -10.91 -9.03 7.96
C ILE A 244 -11.27 -8.28 9.25
N TYR A 245 -11.85 -7.08 9.14
CA TYR A 245 -12.18 -6.23 10.28
C TYR A 245 -13.17 -6.91 11.25
N TYR A 246 -14.23 -7.51 10.72
CA TYR A 246 -15.26 -8.19 11.53
C TYR A 246 -14.81 -9.56 12.05
N SER A 247 -13.85 -10.22 11.39
CA SER A 247 -13.28 -11.50 11.82
C SER A 247 -12.26 -11.37 12.95
N ARG A 248 -11.80 -10.14 13.27
CA ARG A 248 -10.83 -9.95 14.36
C ARG A 248 -11.44 -10.32 15.71
N PRO A 249 -10.72 -11.06 16.57
CA PRO A 249 -11.16 -11.27 17.95
C PRO A 249 -11.30 -9.89 18.59
N ARG A 250 -12.48 -9.63 19.16
CA ARG A 250 -12.69 -8.42 19.98
C ARG A 250 -11.69 -8.50 21.13
N SER A 251 -10.68 -7.63 21.13
CA SER A 251 -9.79 -7.46 22.28
C SER A 251 -10.68 -7.19 23.49
N LYS A 252 -10.63 -8.04 24.54
CA LYS A 252 -11.17 -7.69 25.85
C LYS A 252 -10.52 -6.35 26.20
N SER A 253 -11.32 -5.35 26.47
CA SER A 253 -10.81 -3.99 26.66
C SER A 253 -9.72 -4.02 27.72
N ILE A 254 -8.65 -3.24 27.54
CA ILE A 254 -7.58 -3.06 28.56
C ILE A 254 -8.19 -2.66 29.91
N VAL A 255 -9.38 -2.08 29.88
CA VAL A 255 -10.21 -1.76 31.06
C VAL A 255 -10.59 -3.02 31.84
N ASP A 256 -11.03 -4.11 31.17
CA ASP A 256 -11.40 -5.36 31.87
C ASP A 256 -10.18 -6.07 32.46
N GLN A 257 -9.01 -6.00 31.81
CA GLN A 257 -7.76 -6.52 32.35
C GLN A 257 -7.27 -5.71 33.56
N ASN A 258 -7.40 -4.38 33.50
CA ASN A 258 -7.04 -3.51 34.63
C ASN A 258 -8.00 -3.67 35.82
N ILE A 259 -9.29 -3.90 35.60
CA ILE A 259 -10.29 -4.18 36.66
C ILE A 259 -9.98 -5.55 37.30
N SER A 260 -9.73 -6.58 36.48
CA SER A 260 -9.36 -7.91 37.00
C SER A 260 -8.06 -7.88 37.82
N ASN A 261 -7.04 -7.17 37.35
CA ASN A 261 -5.77 -7.01 38.08
C ASN A 261 -5.94 -6.18 39.37
N ALA A 262 -6.78 -5.14 39.33
CA ALA A 262 -7.06 -4.32 40.54
C ALA A 262 -7.80 -5.12 41.60
N ASP A 263 -8.73 -6.00 41.22
CA ASP A 263 -9.47 -6.88 42.12
C ASP A 263 -8.57 -7.98 42.74
N VAL A 264 -7.65 -8.54 41.94
CA VAL A 264 -6.65 -9.50 42.43
C VAL A 264 -5.68 -8.83 43.44
N ILE A 265 -5.21 -7.61 43.15
CA ILE A 265 -4.33 -6.86 44.04
C ILE A 265 -5.06 -6.50 45.36
N LYS A 266 -6.35 -6.10 45.29
CA LYS A 266 -7.16 -5.83 46.47
C LYS A 266 -7.35 -7.08 47.34
N SER A 267 -7.68 -8.22 46.73
CA SER A 267 -7.86 -9.48 47.44
C SER A 267 -6.58 -9.96 48.16
N HIS A 268 -5.41 -9.81 47.49
CA HIS A 268 -4.11 -10.12 48.10
C HIS A 268 -3.76 -9.23 49.30
N LYS A 269 -4.10 -7.93 49.18
CA LYS A 269 -3.86 -6.98 50.28
C LYS A 269 -4.76 -7.23 51.48
N ILE A 270 -6.01 -7.63 51.25
CA ILE A 270 -6.94 -8.00 52.34
C ILE A 270 -6.51 -9.30 53.04
N LEU A 271 -6.07 -10.31 52.29
CA LEU A 271 -5.53 -11.55 52.83
C LEU A 271 -4.26 -11.33 53.64
N LYS A 272 -3.36 -10.45 53.26
CA LYS A 272 -2.14 -10.11 53.97
C LYS A 272 -2.44 -9.38 55.30
N LEU A 273 -3.38 -8.43 55.28
CA LEU A 273 -3.83 -7.74 56.49
C LEU A 273 -4.53 -8.70 57.48
N ALA A 274 -5.32 -9.63 56.99
CA ALA A 274 -5.97 -10.64 57.84
C ALA A 274 -4.98 -11.63 58.49
N SER A 275 -3.87 -11.99 57.77
CA SER A 275 -2.85 -12.85 58.35
C SER A 275 -1.99 -12.12 59.43
N GLU A 276 -1.70 -10.83 59.22
CA GLU A 276 -0.95 -10.01 60.18
C GLU A 276 -1.76 -9.73 61.48
N THR A 277 -3.10 -9.71 61.41
CA THR A 277 -3.97 -9.56 62.60
C THR A 277 -4.08 -10.86 63.41
N VAL A 278 -3.99 -12.04 62.77
CA VAL A 278 -4.04 -13.34 63.44
C VAL A 278 -2.71 -13.70 64.14
N GLU A 279 -1.57 -13.17 63.68
CA GLU A 279 -0.27 -13.37 64.32
C GLU A 279 -0.02 -12.40 65.49
N ALA A 280 -0.90 -11.41 65.69
CA ALA A 280 -0.80 -10.40 66.74
C ALA A 280 -1.69 -10.68 67.99
N GLU A 281 -2.54 -11.72 67.97
CA GLU A 281 -3.27 -12.28 69.13
C GLU A 281 -2.58 -13.55 69.66
#